data_372751eccedd0726f1c09f71a161a3b8
#
_entry.id   372751eccedd0726f1c09f71a161a3b8
#
_cell.length_a   1.000
_cell.length_b   1.000
_cell.length_c   1.000
_cell.angle_alpha   90.00
_cell.angle_beta   90.00
_cell.angle_gamma   90.00
#
_symmetry.space_group_name_H-M   'P 1'
#
loop_
_entity.id
_entity.type
_entity.pdbx_description
1 polymer ?
#
loop_
_entity_poly.entity_id
_entity_poly.type
_entity_poly.pdbx_seq_one_letter_code
_entity_poly.pdbx_strand_id
1 'polypeptide(L)' 'MANKEMTLTSVKVKSELFQEFRVECVKRKFSFQKLADRAIYLYLTNEDFRKQITNQINLEIKDDE' A
#
# COMPACT_ATOMS: atom_id res chain seq x y z
N MET A 1 26.42 2.93 -3.74
CA MET A 1 25.90 2.93 -3.60
C MET A 1 25.31 3.23 -3.14
N ALA A 2 24.94 3.47 -3.05
CA ALA A 2 24.26 3.69 -2.71
C ALA A 2 23.55 3.58 -2.25
N ASN A 3 23.38 3.68 -2.05
CA ASN A 3 22.61 3.55 -1.56
C ASN A 3 21.70 3.78 -1.21
N LYS A 4 21.44 3.51 -1.82
CA LYS A 4 20.44 3.70 -1.43
C LYS A 4 20.08 3.04 -0.39
N GLU A 5 19.82 3.52 0.50
CA GLU A 5 19.59 2.84 1.56
C GLU A 5 18.19 2.52 1.73
N MET A 6 17.82 1.28 2.05
CA MET A 6 16.47 0.82 2.35
C MET A 6 16.37 0.62 3.83
N THR A 7 15.30 1.14 4.43
CA THR A 7 15.07 0.97 5.85
C THR A 7 14.05 -0.13 6.05
N LEU A 8 14.36 -1.08 6.90
CA LEU A 8 13.42 -2.15 7.20
C LEU A 8 12.45 -1.69 8.27
N THR A 9 11.18 -1.71 7.95
CA THR A 9 10.17 -1.34 8.93
C THR A 9 9.17 -2.48 9.05
N SER A 10 8.35 -2.46 10.07
CA SER A 10 7.31 -3.46 10.19
C SER A 10 6.02 -2.80 10.58
N VAL A 11 4.94 -3.23 9.95
CA VAL A 11 3.63 -2.69 10.24
C VAL A 11 2.66 -3.84 10.27
N LYS A 12 1.53 -3.64 10.91
CA LYS A 12 0.46 -4.61 10.90
C LYS A 12 -0.59 -4.17 9.91
N VAL A 13 -1.04 -5.10 9.10
CA VAL A 13 -2.06 -4.81 8.10
C VAL A 13 -3.26 -5.69 8.38
N LYS A 14 -4.45 -5.18 8.16
CA LYS A 14 -5.65 -5.99 8.34
C LYS A 14 -5.49 -7.24 7.50
N SER A 15 -5.72 -8.39 8.13
CA SER A 15 -5.50 -9.66 7.44
C SER A 15 -6.32 -9.79 6.17
N GLU A 16 -7.54 -9.33 6.21
CA GLU A 16 -8.42 -9.42 5.07
C GLU A 16 -7.88 -8.64 3.89
N LEU A 17 -7.40 -7.44 4.15
CA LEU A 17 -6.83 -6.62 3.10
C LEU A 17 -5.54 -7.24 2.58
N PHE A 18 -4.74 -7.75 3.46
CA PHE A 18 -3.46 -8.30 3.07
C PHE A 18 -3.63 -9.54 2.20
N GLN A 19 -4.60 -10.38 2.53
CA GLN A 19 -4.85 -11.56 1.73
C GLN A 19 -5.30 -11.20 0.33
N GLU A 20 -6.20 -10.24 0.21
CA GLU A 20 -6.63 -9.79 -1.10
C GLU A 20 -5.50 -9.16 -1.89
N PHE A 21 -4.66 -8.41 -1.19
CA PHE A 21 -3.54 -7.78 -1.84
C PHE A 21 -2.54 -8.81 -2.35
N ARG A 22 -2.32 -9.88 -1.60
CA ARG A 22 -1.40 -10.91 -2.04
C ARG A 22 -1.85 -11.57 -3.34
N VAL A 23 -3.16 -11.78 -3.46
CA VAL A 23 -3.69 -12.33 -4.70
C VAL A 23 -3.41 -11.38 -5.86
N GLU A 24 -3.60 -10.10 -5.64
CA GLU A 24 -3.33 -9.13 -6.68
C GLU A 24 -1.84 -9.06 -7.01
N CYS A 25 -0.99 -9.24 -6.03
CA CYS A 25 0.43 -9.23 -6.28
C CYS A 25 0.83 -10.32 -7.24
N VAL A 26 0.26 -11.51 -7.08
CA VAL A 26 0.57 -12.61 -7.97
C VAL A 26 0.06 -12.33 -9.36
N LYS A 27 -1.17 -11.82 -9.45
CA LYS A 27 -1.75 -11.54 -10.76
C LYS A 27 -1.00 -10.46 -11.51
N ARG A 28 -0.53 -9.44 -10.82
CA ARG A 28 0.03 -8.28 -11.48
C ARG A 28 1.53 -8.17 -11.30
N LYS A 29 2.15 -9.16 -10.71
CA LYS A 29 3.60 -9.16 -10.49
C LYS A 29 4.04 -7.89 -9.77
N PHE A 30 3.36 -7.61 -8.70
CA PHE A 30 3.63 -6.43 -7.89
C PHE A 30 4.06 -6.92 -6.52
N SER A 31 4.60 -6.05 -5.68
CA SER A 31 5.05 -6.45 -4.36
C SER A 31 4.64 -5.42 -3.33
N PHE A 32 4.63 -5.83 -2.08
CA PHE A 32 4.30 -4.92 -1.00
C PHE A 32 5.34 -3.83 -0.88
N GLN A 33 6.60 -4.16 -1.12
CA GLN A 33 7.65 -3.16 -1.06
C GLN A 33 7.40 -2.07 -2.09
N LYS A 34 7.03 -2.45 -3.30
CA LYS A 34 6.74 -1.46 -4.33
C LYS A 34 5.56 -0.60 -3.92
N LEU A 35 4.54 -1.22 -3.35
CA LEU A 35 3.39 -0.45 -2.91
C LEU A 35 3.80 0.55 -1.84
N ALA A 36 4.58 0.10 -0.86
CA ALA A 36 4.98 0.98 0.23
C ALA A 36 5.79 2.17 -0.28
N ASP A 37 6.78 1.89 -1.12
CA ASP A 37 7.61 2.97 -1.65
C ASP A 37 6.78 3.95 -2.45
N ARG A 38 5.95 3.45 -3.31
CA ARG A 38 5.20 4.33 -4.21
C ARG A 38 4.09 5.05 -3.49
N ALA A 39 3.45 4.39 -2.51
CA ALA A 39 2.41 5.06 -1.75
C ALA A 39 3.00 6.17 -0.89
N ILE A 40 4.14 5.93 -0.30
CA ILE A 40 4.79 6.97 0.49
C ILE A 40 5.19 8.14 -0.40
N TYR A 41 5.73 7.83 -1.56
CA TYR A 41 6.11 8.88 -2.50
C TYR A 41 4.90 9.74 -2.87
N LEU A 42 3.79 9.09 -3.21
CA LEU A 42 2.59 9.83 -3.58
C LEU A 42 2.01 10.60 -2.40
N TYR A 43 2.09 10.04 -1.22
CA TYR A 43 1.62 10.74 -0.04
C TYR A 43 2.37 12.06 0.15
N LEU A 44 3.65 12.03 -0.13
CA LEU A 44 4.49 13.21 0.08
C LEU A 44 4.39 14.22 -1.06
N THR A 45 4.07 13.78 -2.26
CA THR A 45 4.14 14.65 -3.42
C THR A 45 2.80 14.94 -4.08
N ASN A 46 1.75 14.19 -3.74
CA ASN A 46 0.46 14.36 -4.40
C ASN A 46 -0.60 14.66 -3.36
N GLU A 47 -1.07 15.89 -3.36
CA GLU A 47 -1.99 16.31 -2.33
C GLU A 47 -3.32 15.58 -2.40
N ASP A 48 -3.80 15.32 -3.60
CA ASP A 48 -5.06 14.60 -3.75
C ASP A 48 -4.96 13.19 -3.18
N PHE A 49 -3.84 12.52 -3.44
CA PHE A 49 -3.65 11.17 -2.93
C PHE A 49 -3.58 11.21 -1.40
N ARG A 50 -2.88 12.18 -0.85
CA ARG A 50 -2.75 12.29 0.59
C ARG A 50 -4.10 12.53 1.25
N LYS A 51 -4.91 13.39 0.65
CA LYS A 51 -6.23 13.65 1.20
C LYS A 51 -7.10 12.41 1.14
N GLN A 52 -7.02 11.69 0.03
CA GLN A 52 -7.81 10.49 -0.13
C GLN A 52 -7.44 9.45 0.92
N ILE A 53 -6.15 9.23 1.12
CA ILE A 53 -5.67 8.27 2.09
C ILE A 53 -6.04 8.68 3.51
N THR A 54 -5.85 9.95 3.81
CA THR A 54 -6.12 10.44 5.15
C THR A 54 -7.58 10.31 5.52
N ASN A 55 -8.46 10.45 4.54
CA ASN A 55 -9.88 10.39 4.79
C ASN A 55 -10.47 9.01 4.63
N GLN A 56 -9.67 8.04 4.24
CA GLN A 56 -10.18 6.69 4.03
C GLN A 56 -10.19 5.95 5.36
N ILE A 57 -11.32 5.96 6.00
CA ILE A 57 -11.45 5.34 7.31
C ILE A 57 -12.03 3.95 7.23
N ASN A 58 -12.98 3.76 6.33
CA ASN A 58 -13.62 2.45 6.19
C ASN A 58 -12.75 1.59 5.30
N LEU A 59 -12.23 0.51 5.88
CA LEU A 59 -11.32 -0.38 5.16
C LEU A 59 -11.93 -1.74 4.88
N GLU A 60 -13.24 -1.82 4.88
CA GLU A 60 -13.88 -3.08 4.57
C GLU A 60 -13.99 -3.26 3.08
N ILE A 61 -13.67 -4.47 2.62
CA ILE A 61 -13.84 -4.80 1.22
C ILE A 61 -15.23 -5.37 1.07
N LYS A 62 -16.03 -4.76 0.22
CA LYS A 62 -17.37 -5.24 -0.01
C LYS A 62 -17.40 -6.11 -1.20
N ASP A 63 -18.03 -7.26 -1.06
CA ASP A 63 -18.22 -8.10 -2.18
C ASP A 63 -19.48 -7.69 -2.81
N ASP A 64 -19.44 -7.41 -4.01
CA ASP A 64 -20.58 -7.11 -4.64
C ASP A 64 -21.23 -8.19 -5.13
N GLU A 65 -21.88 -8.60 -4.99
CA GLU A 65 -22.35 -9.63 -5.48
C GLU A 65 -23.21 -9.47 -6.11
#